data_010fa151ec96b1766519a93029805eb7
#
_entry.id   010fa151ec96b1766519a93029805eb7
#
_cell.length_a   1.000
_cell.length_b   1.000
_cell.length_c   1.000
_cell.angle_alpha   90.00
_cell.angle_beta   90.00
_cell.angle_gamma   90.00
#
_symmetry.space_group_name_H-M   'P 1'
#
loop_
_entity.id
_entity.type
_entity.pdbx_description
1 polymer ?
#
loop_
_entity_poly.entity_id
_entity_poly.type
_entity_poly.pdbx_seq_one_letter_code
_entity_poly.pdbx_strand_id
1 'polypeptide(L)' 'MTRLEHYSVQYCINGRADALTMEGYSEPTLDQARLQILLKHIPDLEIVEDAPWERPTQPSLESRTEELGVSDIRIKRA' A
#
# COMPACT_ATOMS: atom_id res chain seq x y z
N MET A 1 -15.77 4.90 -22.07
CA MET A 1 -14.73 5.82 -21.58
C MET A 1 -14.44 5.55 -20.11
N THR A 2 -13.19 5.26 -19.82
CA THR A 2 -12.78 4.95 -18.45
C THR A 2 -12.60 6.25 -17.67
N ARG A 3 -13.26 6.39 -16.54
CA ARG A 3 -13.12 7.58 -15.69
C ARG A 3 -12.12 7.29 -14.58
N LEU A 4 -11.32 8.29 -14.29
CA LEU A 4 -10.44 8.24 -13.13
C LEU A 4 -11.29 8.33 -11.86
N GLU A 5 -11.21 7.32 -11.03
CA GLU A 5 -11.96 7.24 -9.78
C GLU A 5 -11.03 7.50 -8.60
N HIS A 6 -11.60 8.01 -7.55
CA HIS A 6 -10.88 8.22 -6.29
C HIS A 6 -11.30 7.16 -5.29
N TYR A 7 -10.34 6.63 -4.57
CA TYR A 7 -10.57 5.60 -3.56
C TYR A 7 -9.96 6.04 -2.24
N SER A 8 -10.68 5.82 -1.16
CA SER A 8 -10.19 6.07 0.19
C SER A 8 -9.68 4.77 0.78
N VAL A 9 -8.44 4.76 1.18
CA VAL A 9 -7.82 3.62 1.86
C VAL A 9 -7.75 3.94 3.34
N GLN A 10 -8.54 3.22 4.14
CA GLN A 10 -8.57 3.38 5.59
C GLN A 10 -7.79 2.24 6.23
N TYR A 11 -7.02 2.54 7.23
CA TYR A 11 -6.19 1.55 7.92
C TYR A 11 -5.88 2.02 9.34
N CYS A 12 -5.36 1.10 10.14
CA CYS A 12 -4.82 1.42 11.45
C CYS A 12 -3.30 1.26 11.40
N ILE A 13 -2.58 2.17 12.02
CA ILE A 13 -1.14 2.10 12.16
C ILE A 13 -0.77 2.32 13.63
N ASN A 14 -0.14 1.33 14.23
CA ASN A 14 0.21 1.34 15.66
C ASN A 14 -0.97 1.71 16.58
N GLY A 15 -2.15 1.18 16.24
CA GLY A 15 -3.38 1.43 17.00
C GLY A 15 -4.05 2.76 16.69
N ARG A 16 -3.58 3.51 15.71
CA ARG A 16 -4.17 4.78 15.31
C ARG A 16 -4.84 4.65 13.95
N ALA A 17 -6.03 5.17 13.82
CA ALA A 17 -6.71 5.24 12.54
C ALA A 17 -6.05 6.28 11.64
N ASP A 18 -5.82 5.91 10.40
CA ASP A 18 -5.28 6.82 9.38
C ASP A 18 -5.94 6.50 8.04
N ALA A 19 -5.72 7.34 7.07
CA ALA A 19 -6.28 7.14 5.74
C ALA A 19 -5.43 7.84 4.69
N LEU A 20 -5.55 7.35 3.45
CA LEU A 20 -4.96 8.02 2.29
C LEU A 20 -5.92 7.88 1.11
N THR A 21 -5.69 8.68 0.08
CA THR A 21 -6.49 8.65 -1.14
C THR A 21 -5.66 8.11 -2.29
N MET A 22 -6.26 7.22 -3.06
CA MET A 22 -5.65 6.68 -4.29
C MET A 22 -6.53 7.01 -5.48
N GLU A 23 -5.91 7.12 -6.63
CA GLU A 23 -6.60 7.35 -7.89
C GLU A 23 -6.32 6.19 -8.84
N GLY A 24 -7.32 5.82 -9.63
CA GLY A 24 -7.16 4.77 -10.61
C GLY A 24 -8.41 4.56 -11.43
N TYR A 25 -8.29 3.78 -12.48
CA TYR A 25 -9.40 3.46 -13.36
C TYR A 25 -10.21 2.26 -12.90
N SER A 26 -9.70 1.57 -11.90
CA SER A 26 -10.37 0.43 -11.28
C SER A 26 -10.02 0.40 -9.80
N GLU A 27 -10.77 -0.39 -9.04
CA GLU A 27 -10.51 -0.55 -7.63
C GLU A 27 -9.09 -1.09 -7.41
N PRO A 28 -8.28 -0.42 -6.56
CA PRO A 28 -6.93 -0.88 -6.29
C PRO A 28 -6.94 -2.21 -5.54
N THR A 29 -5.89 -3.00 -5.76
CA THR A 29 -5.69 -4.23 -5.01
C THR A 29 -5.19 -3.91 -3.61
N LEU A 30 -5.29 -4.89 -2.72
CA LEU A 30 -4.79 -4.75 -1.36
C LEU A 30 -3.27 -4.47 -1.35
N ASP A 31 -2.51 -5.11 -2.25
CA ASP A 31 -1.07 -4.87 -2.37
C ASP A 31 -0.76 -3.45 -2.84
N GLN A 32 -1.55 -2.92 -3.75
CA GLN A 32 -1.41 -1.52 -4.19
C GLN A 32 -1.66 -0.56 -3.03
N ALA A 33 -2.66 -0.84 -2.21
CA ALA A 33 -2.95 -0.05 -1.02
C ALA A 33 -1.80 -0.13 -0.02
N ARG A 34 -1.26 -1.31 0.22
CA ARG A 34 -0.10 -1.51 1.10
C ARG A 34 1.11 -0.72 0.62
N LEU A 35 1.37 -0.74 -0.68
CA LEU A 35 2.48 0.03 -1.26
C LEU A 35 2.31 1.52 -0.99
N GLN A 36 1.13 2.06 -1.20
CA GLN A 36 0.87 3.48 -0.96
C GLN A 36 1.00 3.84 0.53
N ILE A 37 0.56 2.97 1.42
CA ILE A 37 0.73 3.17 2.86
C ILE A 37 2.22 3.22 3.21
N LEU A 38 3.01 2.30 2.68
CA LEU A 38 4.45 2.28 2.91
C LEU A 38 5.12 3.55 2.39
N LEU A 39 4.76 3.99 1.20
CA LEU A 39 5.32 5.20 0.59
C LEU A 39 4.97 6.46 1.40
N LYS A 40 3.78 6.50 1.98
CA LYS A 40 3.35 7.61 2.82
C LYS A 40 4.16 7.71 4.11
N HIS A 41 4.44 6.57 4.74
CA HIS A 41 5.11 6.53 6.05
C HIS A 41 6.62 6.31 5.97
N ILE A 42 7.10 5.81 4.84
CA ILE A 42 8.52 5.58 4.59
C ILE A 42 8.88 6.26 3.26
N PRO A 43 9.11 7.59 3.26
CA PRO A 43 9.37 8.32 2.01
C PRO A 43 10.64 7.90 1.30
N ASP A 44 11.60 7.31 2.03
CA ASP A 44 12.86 6.83 1.46
C ASP A 44 12.81 5.34 1.07
N LEU A 45 11.60 4.79 0.95
CA LEU A 45 11.44 3.39 0.57
C LEU A 45 11.94 3.17 -0.85
N GLU A 46 13.02 2.44 -0.98
CA GLU A 46 13.52 2.02 -2.28
C GLU A 46 12.81 0.74 -2.71
N ILE A 47 12.08 0.85 -3.81
CA ILE A 47 11.52 -0.32 -4.46
C ILE A 47 12.49 -0.69 -5.58
N VAL A 48 13.32 -1.67 -5.30
CA VAL A 48 14.26 -2.16 -6.30
C VAL A 48 13.58 -3.26 -7.09
N GLU A 49 13.44 -3.06 -8.40
CA GLU A 49 13.05 -4.12 -9.29
C GLU A 49 14.25 -5.04 -9.51
N ASP A 50 14.35 -6.05 -8.69
CA ASP A 50 15.42 -7.01 -8.81
C ASP A 50 15.16 -8.00 -9.94
N ALA A 51 16.22 -8.34 -10.64
CA ALA A 51 16.18 -9.48 -11.53
C ALA A 51 15.86 -10.75 -10.71
N PRO A 52 14.98 -11.64 -11.22
CA PRO A 52 14.49 -12.77 -10.43
C PRO A 52 15.58 -13.68 -9.85
N TRP A 53 16.73 -13.73 -10.49
CA TRP A 53 17.85 -14.58 -10.04
C TRP A 53 18.71 -13.93 -8.95
N GLU A 54 18.52 -12.64 -8.67
CA GLU A 54 19.29 -11.93 -7.66
C GLU A 54 18.53 -11.77 -6.36
N ARG A 55 17.38 -12.42 -6.24
CA ARG A 55 16.58 -12.26 -5.04
C ARG A 55 17.18 -12.92 -3.82
N PRO A 56 17.72 -12.14 -2.90
CA PRO A 56 17.59 -12.54 -1.51
C PRO A 56 16.10 -12.44 -1.17
N THR A 57 15.64 -13.23 -0.24
CA THR A 57 14.27 -13.24 0.24
C THR A 57 13.86 -11.81 0.67
N GLN A 58 13.18 -11.07 -0.20
CA GLN A 58 12.63 -9.80 0.20
C GLN A 58 11.30 -10.03 0.91
N PRO A 59 11.05 -9.31 2.02
CA PRO A 59 9.75 -9.36 2.66
C PRO A 59 8.67 -8.92 1.68
N SER A 60 7.53 -9.59 1.71
CA SER A 60 6.38 -9.16 0.94
C SER A 60 5.87 -7.80 1.41
N LEU A 61 5.04 -7.14 0.60
CA LEU A 61 4.40 -5.89 1.02
C LEU A 61 3.57 -6.10 2.29
N GLU A 62 2.92 -7.25 2.40
CA GLU A 62 2.17 -7.62 3.60
C GLU A 62 3.07 -7.65 4.83
N SER A 63 4.22 -8.32 4.75
CA SER A 63 5.16 -8.39 5.86
C SER A 63 5.68 -7.00 6.24
N ARG A 64 5.98 -6.17 5.26
CA ARG A 64 6.48 -4.81 5.51
C ARG A 64 5.44 -3.95 6.20
N THR A 65 4.18 -4.02 5.79
CA THR A 65 3.11 -3.28 6.45
C THR A 65 2.85 -3.79 7.86
N GLU A 66 2.95 -5.09 8.09
CA GLU A 66 2.83 -5.65 9.43
C GLU A 66 3.95 -5.17 10.35
N GLU A 67 5.17 -5.11 9.87
CA GLU A 67 6.31 -4.59 10.63
C GLU A 67 6.13 -3.12 10.99
N LEU A 68 5.51 -2.36 10.10
CA LEU A 68 5.19 -0.96 10.35
C LEU A 68 4.06 -0.80 11.37
N GLY A 69 3.31 -1.86 11.64
CA GLY A 69 2.18 -1.83 12.56
C GLY A 69 0.85 -1.52 11.90
N VAL A 70 0.76 -1.72 10.58
CA VAL A 70 -0.46 -1.47 9.80
C VAL A 70 -1.41 -2.66 9.91
N SER A 71 -2.69 -2.38 10.12
CA SER A 71 -3.75 -3.39 10.18
C SER A 71 -5.07 -2.81 9.68
N ASP A 72 -6.06 -3.67 9.51
CA ASP A 72 -7.43 -3.28 9.14
C ASP A 72 -7.52 -2.41 7.89
N ILE A 73 -6.78 -2.78 6.86
CA ILE A 73 -6.78 -2.03 5.59
C ILE A 73 -8.13 -2.21 4.90
N ARG A 74 -8.79 -1.10 4.59
CA ARG A 74 -10.07 -1.09 3.88
C ARG A 74 -10.01 -0.11 2.73
N ILE A 75 -10.50 -0.52 1.59
CA ILE A 75 -10.56 0.31 0.39
C ILE A 75 -12.02 0.64 0.12
N LYS A 76 -12.32 1.92 0.05
CA LYS A 76 -13.67 2.40 -0.25
C LYS A 76 -13.62 3.38 -1.41
N ARG A 77 -14.65 3.34 -2.24
CA ARG A 77 -14.82 4.34 -3.28
C ARG A 77 -15.20 5.67 -2.64
N ALA A 78 -14.42 6.68 -2.97
CA ALA A 78 -14.68 8.02 -2.46
C ALA A 78 -15.76 8.74 -3.28
#